data_4ef6ec23c853c1bf63ae7e32d9faaa5f
#
_entry.id   4ef6ec23c853c1bf63ae7e32d9faaa5f
#
_cell.length_a   1.000
_cell.length_b   1.000
_cell.length_c   1.000
_cell.angle_alpha   90.00
_cell.angle_beta   90.00
_cell.angle_gamma   90.00
#
_symmetry.space_group_name_H-M   'P 1'
#
loop_
_entity.id
_entity.type
_entity.pdbx_description
1 polymer ?
#
loop_
_entity_poly.entity_id
_entity_poly.type
_entity_poly.pdbx_seq_one_letter_code
_entity_poly.pdbx_strand_id
1 'polypeptide(L)'
;MGLFKKRVNEFPTPYTCTNAIKEGGLSTKLSMILMGFGNIVNGQVIKGLIYLFIEIAYLVFMFVNGIGFIAGLRTLGSVEQQEVWDEAKQIYTYTKGDQSILILLYGVAAILITVLMIVIWRGTLKSAYKAECLRKEGKHVNNFVEDLKTLLNENLYRLFMTPPTAFVFIFTILPLVFMICMAFTNYSRIDNHLMLFDWVGLDNFKTLFDSKSILGSTFWSVLAWTVIWAFFATFSNYIFGMILSLLINRKGTRAKGFWRFCFVLSCAVPMFVSLLIMRTMLQPEGAVNVLLRNLGLIASDKSLPFFTDPTWARVTVIIINIWVGVPYTLLQLTGVLQNIPEDLYEAARVDGANAIQTFTKITLPYMLYVTTPYLIVTFTNNINNFNVIYLLSGGDPVTDLSSTAGKTDLLVTWLYKLTIDKQYYNIGAVIGIMTFVILAIGALFTYRNSKSYKEEGGF
;
A
#
# COMPACT_ATOMS: atom_id res chain seq x y z
N MET A 1 -10.30 13.24 22.77
CA MET A 1 -9.80 14.63 22.66
C MET A 1 -8.28 14.57 22.86
N GLY A 2 -7.46 14.90 21.85
CA GLY A 2 -5.98 14.84 21.94
C GLY A 2 -5.27 14.17 20.75
N LEU A 3 -5.79 14.32 19.51
CA LEU A 3 -5.18 13.75 18.29
C LEU A 3 -3.86 14.42 17.87
N PHE A 4 -3.49 15.57 18.47
CA PHE A 4 -2.24 16.27 18.22
C PHE A 4 -1.68 16.82 19.54
N LYS A 5 -1.08 15.95 20.39
CA LYS A 5 -0.12 16.48 21.36
C LYS A 5 1.02 17.12 20.53
N LYS A 6 1.10 18.46 20.57
CA LYS A 6 2.24 19.19 20.04
C LYS A 6 3.49 18.59 20.68
N ARG A 7 4.34 17.89 19.92
CA ARG A 7 5.68 17.54 20.39
C ARG A 7 6.36 18.84 20.75
N VAL A 8 6.55 19.09 22.03
CA VAL A 8 7.40 20.17 22.51
C VAL A 8 8.81 19.77 22.15
N ASN A 9 9.42 20.44 21.15
CA ASN A 9 10.83 20.29 20.88
C ASN A 9 11.59 20.80 22.11
N GLU A 10 12.31 19.93 22.78
CA GLU A 10 13.17 20.32 23.92
C GLU A 10 14.20 21.38 23.52
N PHE A 11 14.58 21.44 22.25
CA PHE A 11 15.49 22.44 21.67
C PHE A 11 14.88 23.05 20.41
N PRO A 12 13.94 24.01 20.52
CA PRO A 12 13.35 24.65 19.35
C PRO A 12 14.42 25.44 18.59
N THR A 13 14.65 25.08 17.32
CA THR A 13 15.55 25.86 16.47
C THR A 13 14.94 27.23 16.21
N PRO A 14 15.66 28.34 16.37
CA PRO A 14 15.13 29.70 16.11
C PRO A 14 14.88 29.93 14.61
N TYR A 15 15.48 29.11 13.73
CA TYR A 15 15.45 29.26 12.28
C TYR A 15 14.20 28.63 11.64
N THR A 16 13.03 29.17 11.98
CA THR A 16 11.76 28.73 11.39
C THR A 16 11.37 29.61 10.19
N CYS A 17 10.51 29.10 9.30
CA CYS A 17 9.97 29.90 8.21
C CYS A 17 9.16 31.10 8.71
N THR A 18 8.44 30.93 9.83
CA THR A 18 7.64 31.99 10.46
C THR A 18 8.55 33.11 11.00
N ASN A 19 9.66 32.76 11.65
CA ASN A 19 10.62 33.76 12.16
C ASN A 19 11.35 34.43 10.98
N ALA A 20 11.68 33.69 9.93
CA ALA A 20 12.26 34.28 8.70
C ALA A 20 11.38 35.36 8.08
N ILE A 21 10.05 35.16 8.08
CA ILE A 21 9.09 36.15 7.55
C ILE A 21 8.95 37.35 8.51
N LYS A 22 8.87 37.10 9.82
CA LYS A 22 8.60 38.16 10.82
C LYS A 22 9.86 38.99 11.14
N GLU A 23 10.99 38.33 11.38
CA GLU A 23 12.20 38.93 11.97
C GLU A 23 13.37 39.01 10.97
N GLY A 24 13.24 38.34 9.81
CA GLY A 24 14.25 38.38 8.75
C GLY A 24 14.47 39.78 8.21
N GLY A 25 15.73 40.11 7.94
CA GLY A 25 16.10 41.35 7.30
C GLY A 25 15.73 41.41 5.82
N LEU A 26 16.12 42.49 5.15
CA LEU A 26 15.79 42.72 3.73
C LEU A 26 16.28 41.60 2.83
N SER A 27 17.48 41.08 3.05
CA SER A 27 18.06 39.99 2.26
C SER A 27 17.28 38.68 2.38
N THR A 28 16.81 38.31 3.59
CA THR A 28 15.96 37.15 3.82
C THR A 28 14.56 37.35 3.21
N LYS A 29 13.97 38.56 3.32
CA LYS A 29 12.67 38.85 2.72
C LYS A 29 12.71 38.83 1.19
N LEU A 30 13.78 39.34 0.57
CA LEU A 30 13.98 39.23 -0.87
C LEU A 30 14.13 37.77 -1.34
N SER A 31 14.60 36.86 -0.48
CA SER A 31 14.63 35.41 -0.78
C SER A 31 13.24 34.76 -0.88
N MET A 32 12.16 35.46 -0.53
CA MET A 32 10.79 35.00 -0.79
C MET A 32 10.43 35.09 -2.28
N ILE A 33 11.04 36.07 -2.99
CA ILE A 33 10.78 36.36 -4.41
C ILE A 33 11.88 35.76 -5.27
N LEU A 34 13.15 35.87 -4.82
CA LEU A 34 14.33 35.32 -5.52
C LEU A 34 15.02 34.33 -4.61
N MET A 35 14.77 33.04 -4.85
CA MET A 35 15.32 31.97 -4.00
C MET A 35 16.83 32.02 -3.96
N GLY A 36 17.38 31.93 -2.73
CA GLY A 36 18.82 31.95 -2.52
C GLY A 36 19.46 33.33 -2.46
N PHE A 37 18.75 34.43 -2.73
CA PHE A 37 19.29 35.79 -2.68
C PHE A 37 19.92 36.08 -1.31
N GLY A 38 19.23 35.78 -0.21
CA GLY A 38 19.76 35.95 1.14
C GLY A 38 20.99 35.09 1.43
N ASN A 39 21.08 33.89 0.85
CA ASN A 39 22.29 33.06 0.95
C ASN A 39 23.47 33.72 0.22
N ILE A 40 23.29 34.26 -0.98
CA ILE A 40 24.32 34.96 -1.76
C ILE A 40 24.86 36.16 -0.97
N VAL A 41 23.96 37.03 -0.48
CA VAL A 41 24.33 38.22 0.28
C VAL A 41 25.09 37.88 1.58
N ASN A 42 24.76 36.75 2.21
CA ASN A 42 25.40 36.30 3.45
C ASN A 42 26.62 35.39 3.23
N GLY A 43 27.20 35.34 2.02
CA GLY A 43 28.45 34.65 1.71
C GLY A 43 28.33 33.21 1.21
N GLN A 44 27.12 32.66 1.09
CA GLN A 44 26.87 31.32 0.54
C GLN A 44 26.52 31.37 -0.96
N VAL A 45 27.45 31.91 -1.77
CA VAL A 45 27.18 32.25 -3.18
C VAL A 45 26.75 31.02 -4.00
N ILE A 46 27.52 29.91 -3.97
CA ILE A 46 27.23 28.69 -4.76
C ILE A 46 25.88 28.12 -4.38
N LYS A 47 25.60 28.03 -3.08
CA LYS A 47 24.33 27.51 -2.58
C LYS A 47 23.14 28.37 -3.01
N GLY A 48 23.29 29.68 -2.94
CA GLY A 48 22.27 30.61 -3.40
C GLY A 48 22.02 30.54 -4.91
N LEU A 49 23.09 30.38 -5.72
CA LEU A 49 22.96 30.16 -7.17
C LEU A 49 22.25 28.85 -7.51
N ILE A 50 22.50 27.77 -6.78
CA ILE A 50 21.77 26.50 -6.95
C ILE A 50 20.28 26.71 -6.70
N TYR A 51 19.91 27.41 -5.64
CA TYR A 51 18.50 27.70 -5.33
C TYR A 51 17.85 28.58 -6.40
N LEU A 52 18.55 29.58 -6.88
CA LEU A 52 18.07 30.45 -7.97
C LEU A 52 17.90 29.65 -9.27
N PHE A 53 18.83 28.74 -9.59
CA PHE A 53 18.71 27.88 -10.77
C PHE A 53 17.46 26.96 -10.68
N ILE A 54 17.20 26.37 -9.50
CA ILE A 54 15.99 25.54 -9.27
C ILE A 54 14.73 26.38 -9.49
N GLU A 55 14.69 27.62 -8.99
CA GLU A 55 13.57 28.53 -9.19
C GLU A 55 13.34 28.87 -10.66
N ILE A 56 14.42 29.25 -11.36
CA ILE A 56 14.34 29.60 -12.81
C ILE A 56 13.85 28.36 -13.59
N ALA A 57 14.42 27.19 -13.34
CA ALA A 57 14.01 25.96 -14.01
C ALA A 57 12.52 25.64 -13.78
N TYR A 58 12.04 25.82 -12.54
CA TYR A 58 10.64 25.67 -12.21
C TYR A 58 9.75 26.70 -12.92
N LEU A 59 10.12 27.98 -12.93
CA LEU A 59 9.36 29.05 -13.59
C LEU A 59 9.29 28.82 -15.10
N VAL A 60 10.41 28.44 -15.73
CA VAL A 60 10.45 28.07 -17.16
C VAL A 60 9.52 26.89 -17.44
N PHE A 61 9.60 25.82 -16.62
CA PHE A 61 8.70 24.68 -16.74
C PHE A 61 7.22 25.10 -16.62
N MET A 62 6.89 25.92 -15.61
CA MET A 62 5.52 26.38 -15.40
C MET A 62 5.02 27.24 -16.54
N PHE A 63 5.85 28.16 -17.05
CA PHE A 63 5.46 29.03 -18.14
C PHE A 63 5.28 28.28 -19.47
N VAL A 64 6.18 27.34 -19.78
CA VAL A 64 6.14 26.59 -21.04
C VAL A 64 5.06 25.51 -21.05
N ASN A 65 4.91 24.78 -19.94
CA ASN A 65 4.07 23.59 -19.90
C ASN A 65 3.12 23.56 -18.70
N GLY A 66 3.60 23.87 -17.49
CA GLY A 66 2.91 23.58 -16.23
C GLY A 66 1.56 24.26 -16.10
N ILE A 67 1.47 25.55 -16.46
CA ILE A 67 0.20 26.31 -16.43
C ILE A 67 -0.81 25.68 -17.40
N GLY A 68 -0.36 25.31 -18.62
CA GLY A 68 -1.21 24.64 -19.61
C GLY A 68 -1.69 23.27 -19.11
N PHE A 69 -0.83 22.48 -18.47
CA PHE A 69 -1.19 21.19 -17.92
C PHE A 69 -2.20 21.30 -16.76
N ILE A 70 -2.02 22.28 -15.86
CA ILE A 70 -2.96 22.50 -14.75
C ILE A 70 -4.29 23.05 -15.29
N ALA A 71 -4.27 23.96 -16.26
CA ALA A 71 -5.49 24.46 -16.89
C ALA A 71 -6.28 23.36 -17.59
N GLY A 72 -5.57 22.43 -18.26
CA GLY A 72 -6.17 21.25 -18.91
C GLY A 72 -6.91 20.33 -17.97
N LEU A 73 -6.58 20.29 -16.67
CA LEU A 73 -7.31 19.49 -15.68
C LEU A 73 -8.78 19.91 -15.54
N ARG A 74 -9.14 21.12 -15.92
CA ARG A 74 -10.52 21.59 -15.79
C ARG A 74 -11.47 20.86 -16.74
N THR A 75 -11.04 20.61 -17.99
CA THR A 75 -11.86 20.04 -19.06
C THR A 75 -11.44 18.64 -19.45
N LEU A 76 -10.24 18.20 -19.06
CA LEU A 76 -9.60 16.94 -19.47
C LEU A 76 -9.48 16.76 -20.98
N GLY A 77 -9.64 17.82 -21.77
CA GLY A 77 -9.68 17.82 -23.21
C GLY A 77 -11.09 17.86 -23.76
N SER A 78 -11.24 18.31 -25.01
CA SER A 78 -12.53 18.43 -25.68
C SER A 78 -12.48 18.14 -27.17
N VAL A 79 -11.26 17.95 -27.71
CA VAL A 79 -11.05 17.77 -29.15
C VAL A 79 -10.96 16.27 -29.45
N GLU A 80 -11.98 15.74 -30.12
CA GLU A 80 -11.95 14.36 -30.58
C GLU A 80 -11.00 14.18 -31.75
N GLN A 81 -10.34 13.03 -31.79
CA GLN A 81 -9.54 12.62 -32.92
C GLN A 81 -10.47 12.28 -34.09
N GLN A 82 -10.31 12.95 -35.21
CA GLN A 82 -11.10 12.74 -36.42
C GLN A 82 -10.25 12.12 -37.51
N GLU A 83 -10.85 11.22 -38.26
CA GLU A 83 -10.28 10.67 -39.47
C GLU A 83 -10.53 11.64 -40.61
N VAL A 84 -9.47 12.14 -41.24
CA VAL A 84 -9.52 13.11 -42.33
C VAL A 84 -8.74 12.55 -43.50
N TRP A 85 -9.31 12.64 -44.71
CA TRP A 85 -8.64 12.24 -45.94
C TRP A 85 -7.53 13.23 -46.28
N ASP A 86 -6.29 12.75 -46.36
CA ASP A 86 -5.12 13.55 -46.82
C ASP A 86 -4.98 13.36 -48.33
N GLU A 87 -5.40 14.36 -49.10
CA GLU A 87 -5.34 14.33 -50.56
C GLU A 87 -3.90 14.22 -51.11
N ALA A 88 -2.92 14.75 -50.36
CA ALA A 88 -1.52 14.72 -50.80
C ALA A 88 -0.91 13.31 -50.64
N LYS A 89 -1.35 12.55 -49.66
CA LYS A 89 -0.85 11.20 -49.38
C LYS A 89 -1.79 10.10 -49.86
N GLN A 90 -3.00 10.46 -50.30
CA GLN A 90 -4.04 9.50 -50.72
C GLN A 90 -4.37 8.43 -49.65
N ILE A 91 -4.33 8.83 -48.39
CA ILE A 91 -4.65 7.97 -47.22
C ILE A 91 -5.48 8.73 -46.22
N TYR A 92 -6.25 8.02 -45.39
CA TYR A 92 -6.86 8.62 -44.23
C TYR A 92 -5.80 8.87 -43.16
N THR A 93 -5.77 10.09 -42.63
CA THR A 93 -4.92 10.51 -41.52
C THR A 93 -5.78 10.93 -40.34
N TYR A 94 -5.29 10.68 -39.12
CA TYR A 94 -5.99 11.12 -37.93
C TYR A 94 -5.54 12.50 -37.48
N THR A 95 -6.50 13.37 -37.20
CA THR A 95 -6.18 14.67 -36.61
C THR A 95 -5.62 14.46 -35.20
N LYS A 96 -4.84 15.44 -34.72
CA LYS A 96 -4.31 15.44 -33.37
C LYS A 96 -5.47 15.75 -32.40
N GLY A 97 -6.08 14.72 -31.82
CA GLY A 97 -7.07 14.84 -30.75
C GLY A 97 -6.43 14.98 -29.37
N ASP A 98 -7.24 15.37 -28.38
CA ASP A 98 -6.86 15.37 -26.99
C ASP A 98 -6.85 13.94 -26.42
N GLN A 99 -5.96 13.72 -25.46
CA GLN A 99 -5.89 12.46 -24.70
C GLN A 99 -6.06 12.79 -23.22
N SER A 100 -7.27 12.59 -22.69
CA SER A 100 -7.60 12.96 -21.32
C SER A 100 -6.70 12.30 -20.27
N ILE A 101 -6.23 11.07 -20.54
CA ILE A 101 -5.31 10.36 -19.64
C ILE A 101 -3.96 11.09 -19.51
N LEU A 102 -3.42 11.62 -20.61
CA LEU A 102 -2.15 12.37 -20.57
C LEU A 102 -2.34 13.76 -19.95
N ILE A 103 -3.47 14.40 -20.22
CA ILE A 103 -3.82 15.70 -19.62
C ILE A 103 -3.93 15.54 -18.10
N LEU A 104 -4.63 14.50 -17.64
CA LEU A 104 -4.76 14.20 -16.20
C LEU A 104 -3.39 13.90 -15.58
N LEU A 105 -2.58 13.05 -16.21
CA LEU A 105 -1.26 12.67 -15.72
C LEU A 105 -0.32 13.88 -15.59
N TYR A 106 -0.20 14.67 -16.65
CA TYR A 106 0.69 15.84 -16.66
C TYR A 106 0.19 16.93 -15.73
N GLY A 107 -1.13 17.13 -15.63
CA GLY A 107 -1.72 18.08 -14.69
C GLY A 107 -1.47 17.71 -13.23
N VAL A 108 -1.66 16.44 -12.88
CA VAL A 108 -1.33 15.93 -11.53
C VAL A 108 0.16 16.05 -11.26
N ALA A 109 1.02 15.68 -12.21
CA ALA A 109 2.46 15.83 -12.08
C ALA A 109 2.88 17.29 -11.87
N ALA A 110 2.30 18.23 -12.61
CA ALA A 110 2.58 19.67 -12.44
C ALA A 110 2.17 20.19 -11.06
N ILE A 111 1.03 19.75 -10.52
CA ILE A 111 0.61 20.08 -9.14
C ILE A 111 1.61 19.52 -8.14
N LEU A 112 2.02 18.26 -8.27
CA LEU A 112 2.96 17.63 -7.35
C LEU A 112 4.34 18.29 -7.41
N ILE A 113 4.83 18.65 -8.59
CA ILE A 113 6.07 19.44 -8.76
C ILE A 113 5.93 20.79 -8.05
N THR A 114 4.76 21.43 -8.15
CA THR A 114 4.50 22.72 -7.46
C THR A 114 4.52 22.54 -5.93
N VAL A 115 3.92 21.49 -5.41
CA VAL A 115 3.97 21.15 -3.97
C VAL A 115 5.41 20.92 -3.51
N LEU A 116 6.19 20.16 -4.28
CA LEU A 116 7.61 19.94 -4.00
C LEU A 116 8.39 21.27 -4.01
N MET A 117 8.12 22.13 -5.00
CA MET A 117 8.73 23.46 -5.08
C MET A 117 8.43 24.33 -3.87
N ILE A 118 7.20 24.29 -3.34
CA ILE A 118 6.83 24.99 -2.10
C ILE A 118 7.65 24.47 -0.91
N VAL A 119 7.88 23.17 -0.83
CA VAL A 119 8.71 22.57 0.23
C VAL A 119 10.16 23.03 0.12
N ILE A 120 10.74 23.05 -1.09
CA ILE A 120 12.08 23.55 -1.36
C ILE A 120 12.15 25.03 -1.01
N TRP A 121 11.22 25.85 -1.46
CA TRP A 121 11.14 27.28 -1.17
C TRP A 121 11.14 27.56 0.35
N ARG A 122 10.35 26.80 1.13
CA ARG A 122 10.39 26.92 2.60
C ARG A 122 11.76 26.57 3.18
N GLY A 123 12.44 25.58 2.60
CA GLY A 123 13.81 25.19 2.98
C GLY A 123 14.84 26.29 2.69
N THR A 124 14.75 26.92 1.53
CA THR A 124 15.66 28.01 1.12
C THR A 124 15.48 29.24 2.00
N LEU A 125 14.25 29.60 2.32
CA LEU A 125 13.97 30.74 3.20
C LEU A 125 14.53 30.54 4.62
N LYS A 126 14.40 29.33 5.18
CA LYS A 126 15.05 28.98 6.46
C LYS A 126 16.56 29.05 6.39
N SER A 127 17.14 28.58 5.28
CA SER A 127 18.59 28.62 5.04
C SER A 127 19.12 30.06 4.96
N ALA A 128 18.42 30.94 4.24
CA ALA A 128 18.78 32.36 4.15
C ALA A 128 18.70 33.06 5.51
N TYR A 129 17.63 32.82 6.25
CA TYR A 129 17.45 33.40 7.59
C TYR A 129 18.53 32.92 8.58
N LYS A 130 18.87 31.61 8.54
CA LYS A 130 19.98 31.08 9.36
C LYS A 130 21.30 31.76 9.05
N ALA A 131 21.63 31.92 7.75
CA ALA A 131 22.86 32.58 7.32
C ALA A 131 22.90 34.04 7.78
N GLU A 132 21.79 34.78 7.70
CA GLU A 132 21.67 36.16 8.17
C GLU A 132 21.87 36.26 9.69
N CYS A 133 21.23 35.42 10.47
CA CYS A 133 21.37 35.42 11.94
C CYS A 133 22.81 35.14 12.36
N LEU A 134 23.42 34.10 11.79
CA LEU A 134 24.83 33.77 12.11
C LEU A 134 25.79 34.93 11.79
N ARG A 135 25.59 35.60 10.65
CA ARG A 135 26.37 36.75 10.24
C ARG A 135 26.19 37.94 11.21
N LYS A 136 24.94 38.22 11.63
CA LYS A 136 24.64 39.27 12.60
C LYS A 136 25.25 39.01 13.97
N GLU A 137 25.35 37.75 14.37
CA GLU A 137 25.99 37.31 15.62
C GLU A 137 27.52 37.26 15.52
N GLY A 138 28.12 37.59 14.38
CA GLY A 138 29.58 37.47 14.15
C GLY A 138 30.06 36.01 14.06
N LYS A 139 29.15 35.05 13.94
CA LYS A 139 29.48 33.63 13.82
C LYS A 139 29.84 33.27 12.38
N HIS A 140 30.67 32.23 12.24
CA HIS A 140 31.04 31.69 10.93
C HIS A 140 29.80 31.19 10.17
N VAL A 141 29.70 31.57 8.91
CA VAL A 141 28.68 31.06 7.97
C VAL A 141 29.36 30.07 7.05
N ASN A 142 28.94 28.82 7.08
CA ASN A 142 29.49 27.75 6.26
C ASN A 142 29.53 28.11 4.78
N ASN A 143 30.64 27.88 4.12
CA ASN A 143 30.77 27.91 2.68
C ASN A 143 30.21 26.62 2.06
N PHE A 144 30.17 26.52 0.73
CA PHE A 144 29.60 25.35 0.02
C PHE A 144 30.31 24.03 0.37
N VAL A 145 31.65 24.07 0.49
CA VAL A 145 32.46 22.87 0.82
C VAL A 145 32.20 22.42 2.25
N GLU A 146 32.06 23.36 3.18
CA GLU A 146 31.71 23.07 4.57
C GLU A 146 30.29 22.54 4.70
N ASP A 147 29.33 23.09 3.98
CA ASP A 147 27.96 22.55 3.91
C ASP A 147 27.96 21.13 3.34
N LEU A 148 28.79 20.84 2.33
CA LEU A 148 28.94 19.48 1.76
C LEU A 148 29.58 18.53 2.77
N LYS A 149 30.61 18.97 3.51
CA LYS A 149 31.21 18.17 4.59
C LYS A 149 30.17 17.88 5.71
N THR A 150 29.39 18.88 6.10
CA THR A 150 28.31 18.71 7.08
C THR A 150 27.25 17.73 6.55
N LEU A 151 26.93 17.78 5.26
CA LEU A 151 26.00 16.85 4.63
C LEU A 151 26.56 15.41 4.66
N LEU A 152 27.85 15.24 4.41
CA LEU A 152 28.49 13.92 4.37
C LEU A 152 28.79 13.34 5.77
N ASN A 153 28.83 14.16 6.82
CA ASN A 153 29.09 13.74 8.19
C ASN A 153 27.84 13.79 9.06
N GLU A 154 27.48 14.97 9.53
CA GLU A 154 26.40 15.16 10.52
C GLU A 154 25.00 14.92 9.93
N ASN A 155 24.79 15.25 8.63
CA ASN A 155 23.53 15.12 7.94
C ASN A 155 23.52 13.99 6.90
N LEU A 156 24.38 13.00 7.03
CA LEU A 156 24.50 11.87 6.12
C LEU A 156 23.15 11.16 5.89
N TYR A 157 22.32 11.08 6.92
CA TYR A 157 20.98 10.54 6.85
C TYR A 157 20.10 11.25 5.79
N ARG A 158 20.28 12.56 5.60
CA ARG A 158 19.53 13.31 4.58
C ARG A 158 19.92 12.87 3.17
N LEU A 159 21.22 12.68 2.95
CA LEU A 159 21.73 12.22 1.67
C LEU A 159 21.18 10.82 1.32
N PHE A 160 21.24 9.89 2.28
CA PHE A 160 20.73 8.53 2.07
C PHE A 160 19.20 8.44 1.98
N MET A 161 18.47 9.32 2.66
CA MET A 161 17.00 9.33 2.61
C MET A 161 16.43 10.04 1.37
N THR A 162 17.22 10.90 0.72
CA THR A 162 16.74 11.67 -0.45
C THR A 162 16.37 10.76 -1.64
N PRO A 163 17.21 9.81 -2.11
CA PRO A 163 16.83 8.94 -3.22
C PRO A 163 15.58 8.09 -2.92
N PRO A 164 15.48 7.34 -1.81
CA PRO A 164 14.26 6.60 -1.49
C PRO A 164 13.01 7.48 -1.43
N THR A 165 13.11 8.68 -0.84
CA THR A 165 12.00 9.64 -0.77
C THR A 165 11.57 10.10 -2.16
N ALA A 166 12.53 10.40 -3.06
CA ALA A 166 12.24 10.76 -4.43
C ALA A 166 11.56 9.61 -5.19
N PHE A 167 12.04 8.38 -5.03
CA PHE A 167 11.39 7.20 -5.64
C PHE A 167 9.96 6.97 -5.12
N VAL A 168 9.73 7.11 -3.81
CA VAL A 168 8.37 7.04 -3.25
C VAL A 168 7.48 8.13 -3.84
N PHE A 169 8.02 9.35 -4.02
CA PHE A 169 7.24 10.46 -4.58
C PHE A 169 6.84 10.19 -6.03
N ILE A 170 7.76 9.70 -6.86
CA ILE A 170 7.54 9.45 -8.30
C ILE A 170 6.73 8.18 -8.53
N PHE A 171 7.07 7.07 -7.87
CA PHE A 171 6.50 5.75 -8.18
C PHE A 171 5.35 5.31 -7.27
N THR A 172 5.12 6.03 -6.17
CA THR A 172 4.01 5.72 -5.25
C THR A 172 3.00 6.86 -5.18
N ILE A 173 3.45 8.08 -4.85
CA ILE A 173 2.52 9.20 -4.63
C ILE A 173 1.88 9.64 -5.95
N LEU A 174 2.65 9.81 -7.03
CA LEU A 174 2.10 10.24 -8.32
C LEU A 174 1.05 9.25 -8.86
N PRO A 175 1.31 7.92 -8.99
CA PRO A 175 0.29 6.98 -9.43
C PRO A 175 -0.91 6.89 -8.48
N LEU A 176 -0.70 7.02 -7.16
CA LEU A 176 -1.77 7.00 -6.18
C LEU A 176 -2.73 8.20 -6.36
N VAL A 177 -2.18 9.42 -6.49
CA VAL A 177 -3.00 10.62 -6.72
C VAL A 177 -3.71 10.54 -8.07
N PHE A 178 -3.03 10.05 -9.10
CA PHE A 178 -3.63 9.81 -10.41
C PHE A 178 -4.81 8.81 -10.32
N MET A 179 -4.63 7.68 -9.65
CA MET A 179 -5.71 6.70 -9.41
C MET A 179 -6.88 7.32 -8.64
N ILE A 180 -6.59 8.14 -7.60
CA ILE A 180 -7.64 8.84 -6.86
C ILE A 180 -8.44 9.76 -7.79
N CYS A 181 -7.77 10.52 -8.66
CA CYS A 181 -8.45 11.39 -9.63
C CYS A 181 -9.33 10.58 -10.59
N MET A 182 -8.86 9.42 -11.05
CA MET A 182 -9.64 8.54 -11.95
C MET A 182 -10.98 8.11 -11.34
N ALA A 183 -11.07 7.93 -10.02
CA ALA A 183 -12.32 7.57 -9.34
C ALA A 183 -13.43 8.62 -9.52
N PHE A 184 -13.08 9.85 -9.85
CA PHE A 184 -13.99 10.97 -10.07
C PHE A 184 -14.29 11.25 -11.54
N THR A 185 -13.80 10.39 -12.46
CA THR A 185 -14.01 10.49 -13.91
C THR A 185 -14.87 9.35 -14.42
N ASN A 186 -15.37 9.45 -15.66
CA ASN A 186 -16.04 8.37 -16.35
C ASN A 186 -15.09 7.49 -17.20
N TYR A 187 -13.76 7.50 -16.89
CA TYR A 187 -12.75 6.74 -17.63
C TYR A 187 -13.03 5.24 -17.61
N SER A 188 -13.66 4.74 -18.66
CA SER A 188 -14.00 3.33 -18.81
C SER A 188 -14.28 2.97 -20.27
N ARG A 189 -14.32 1.67 -20.56
CA ARG A 189 -14.78 1.16 -21.83
C ARG A 189 -16.31 1.30 -22.03
N ILE A 190 -17.06 1.51 -20.96
CA ILE A 190 -18.49 1.80 -21.04
C ILE A 190 -18.64 3.12 -21.78
N ASP A 191 -19.50 3.17 -22.79
CA ASP A 191 -19.75 4.34 -23.62
C ASP A 191 -18.51 4.92 -24.33
N ASN A 192 -17.46 4.09 -24.49
CA ASN A 192 -16.22 4.39 -25.20
C ASN A 192 -15.39 5.59 -24.66
N HIS A 193 -15.40 5.82 -23.34
CA HIS A 193 -14.65 6.90 -22.68
C HIS A 193 -13.18 6.56 -22.43
N LEU A 194 -12.49 5.86 -23.35
CA LEU A 194 -11.08 5.50 -23.19
C LEU A 194 -10.11 6.57 -23.70
N MET A 195 -10.52 7.39 -24.64
CA MET A 195 -9.68 8.48 -25.20
C MET A 195 -10.02 9.81 -24.57
N LEU A 196 -11.29 10.20 -24.60
CA LEU A 196 -11.82 11.37 -23.94
C LEU A 196 -12.75 10.95 -22.81
N PHE A 197 -12.57 11.56 -21.67
CA PHE A 197 -13.40 11.36 -20.48
C PHE A 197 -13.52 12.64 -19.66
N ASP A 198 -14.58 12.72 -18.86
CA ASP A 198 -14.96 13.90 -18.10
C ASP A 198 -14.98 13.64 -16.60
N TRP A 199 -15.01 14.73 -15.85
CA TRP A 199 -15.26 14.67 -14.40
C TRP A 199 -16.74 14.39 -14.13
N VAL A 200 -17.02 13.32 -13.41
CA VAL A 200 -18.38 12.92 -12.97
C VAL A 200 -18.58 13.08 -11.45
N GLY A 201 -17.59 13.61 -10.75
CA GLY A 201 -17.67 13.83 -9.32
C GLY A 201 -17.87 12.51 -8.55
N LEU A 202 -18.92 12.41 -7.76
CA LEU A 202 -19.19 11.26 -6.87
C LEU A 202 -20.11 10.20 -7.48
N ASP A 203 -20.45 10.25 -8.78
CA ASP A 203 -21.45 9.35 -9.35
C ASP A 203 -20.96 7.90 -9.39
N ASN A 204 -19.68 7.65 -9.60
CA ASN A 204 -19.09 6.31 -9.49
C ASN A 204 -19.26 5.73 -8.07
N PHE A 205 -19.10 6.55 -7.06
CA PHE A 205 -19.33 6.15 -5.66
C PHE A 205 -20.79 5.85 -5.40
N LYS A 206 -21.73 6.67 -5.90
CA LYS A 206 -23.16 6.43 -5.77
C LYS A 206 -23.55 5.10 -6.43
N THR A 207 -23.04 4.81 -7.64
CA THR A 207 -23.26 3.56 -8.35
C THR A 207 -22.80 2.35 -7.54
N LEU A 208 -21.63 2.46 -6.87
CA LEU A 208 -21.09 1.38 -6.05
C LEU A 208 -21.88 1.18 -4.74
N PHE A 209 -22.41 2.26 -4.14
CA PHE A 209 -23.21 2.17 -2.93
C PHE A 209 -24.67 1.80 -3.17
N ASP A 210 -25.16 1.96 -4.38
CA ASP A 210 -26.54 1.56 -4.74
C ASP A 210 -26.64 0.02 -4.84
N SER A 211 -27.16 -0.60 -3.78
CA SER A 211 -27.38 -2.05 -3.71
C SER A 211 -28.35 -2.60 -4.80
N LYS A 212 -29.08 -1.74 -5.48
CA LYS A 212 -29.95 -2.13 -6.61
C LYS A 212 -29.18 -2.24 -7.91
N SER A 213 -28.03 -1.58 -8.02
CA SER A 213 -27.14 -1.73 -9.18
C SER A 213 -26.41 -3.09 -9.12
N ILE A 214 -26.11 -3.67 -10.28
CA ILE A 214 -25.34 -4.92 -10.40
C ILE A 214 -23.96 -4.75 -9.73
N LEU A 215 -23.28 -3.63 -9.97
CA LEU A 215 -21.97 -3.33 -9.40
C LEU A 215 -22.04 -3.15 -7.89
N GLY A 216 -23.05 -2.46 -7.36
CA GLY A 216 -23.21 -2.25 -5.93
C GLY A 216 -23.55 -3.55 -5.18
N SER A 217 -24.49 -4.36 -5.69
CA SER A 217 -24.82 -5.66 -5.10
C SER A 217 -23.61 -6.61 -5.09
N THR A 218 -22.84 -6.61 -6.19
CA THR A 218 -21.58 -7.37 -6.29
C THR A 218 -20.54 -6.87 -5.28
N PHE A 219 -20.37 -5.55 -5.15
CA PHE A 219 -19.41 -4.96 -4.20
C PHE A 219 -19.68 -5.43 -2.77
N TRP A 220 -20.92 -5.34 -2.29
CA TRP A 220 -21.22 -5.73 -0.92
C TRP A 220 -21.04 -7.24 -0.69
N SER A 221 -21.39 -8.07 -1.68
CA SER A 221 -21.17 -9.51 -1.62
C SER A 221 -19.69 -9.87 -1.56
N VAL A 222 -18.87 -9.25 -2.43
CA VAL A 222 -17.43 -9.48 -2.49
C VAL A 222 -16.73 -8.92 -1.24
N LEU A 223 -17.15 -7.76 -0.74
CA LEU A 223 -16.63 -7.18 0.51
C LEU A 223 -16.88 -8.12 1.69
N ALA A 224 -18.12 -8.61 1.86
CA ALA A 224 -18.46 -9.53 2.94
C ALA A 224 -17.60 -10.80 2.89
N TRP A 225 -17.44 -11.38 1.69
CA TRP A 225 -16.57 -12.54 1.52
C TRP A 225 -15.09 -12.21 1.76
N THR A 226 -14.60 -11.06 1.33
CA THR A 226 -13.22 -10.62 1.57
C THR A 226 -12.90 -10.54 3.06
N VAL A 227 -13.82 -10.02 3.87
CA VAL A 227 -13.66 -9.96 5.33
C VAL A 227 -13.67 -11.36 5.95
N ILE A 228 -14.60 -12.22 5.53
CA ILE A 228 -14.67 -13.63 5.98
C ILE A 228 -13.37 -14.36 5.63
N TRP A 229 -12.91 -14.24 4.40
CA TRP A 229 -11.64 -14.79 3.94
C TRP A 229 -10.48 -14.31 4.79
N ALA A 230 -10.32 -13.00 4.98
CA ALA A 230 -9.22 -12.43 5.74
C ALA A 230 -9.21 -12.91 7.19
N PHE A 231 -10.39 -13.07 7.80
CA PHE A 231 -10.54 -13.64 9.14
C PHE A 231 -10.01 -15.07 9.18
N PHE A 232 -10.54 -15.95 8.35
CA PHE A 232 -10.10 -17.36 8.35
C PHE A 232 -8.64 -17.49 7.91
N ALA A 233 -8.21 -16.80 6.88
CA ALA A 233 -6.83 -16.84 6.39
C ALA A 233 -5.81 -16.38 7.45
N THR A 234 -6.17 -15.42 8.31
CA THR A 234 -5.28 -14.94 9.36
C THR A 234 -5.31 -15.83 10.59
N PHE A 235 -6.49 -16.03 11.17
CA PHE A 235 -6.60 -16.67 12.47
C PHE A 235 -6.39 -18.17 12.41
N SER A 236 -6.81 -18.88 11.35
CA SER A 236 -6.52 -20.29 11.23
C SER A 236 -5.02 -20.55 11.04
N ASN A 237 -4.34 -19.78 10.19
CA ASN A 237 -2.88 -19.89 10.07
C ASN A 237 -2.17 -19.61 11.39
N TYR A 238 -2.61 -18.61 12.15
CA TYR A 238 -2.05 -18.29 13.45
C TYR A 238 -2.26 -19.42 14.45
N ILE A 239 -3.48 -19.95 14.56
CA ILE A 239 -3.82 -21.04 15.48
C ILE A 239 -3.02 -22.31 15.15
N PHE A 240 -3.05 -22.75 13.88
CA PHE A 240 -2.33 -23.96 13.47
C PHE A 240 -0.81 -23.78 13.56
N GLY A 241 -0.29 -22.62 13.17
CA GLY A 241 1.12 -22.27 13.33
C GLY A 241 1.56 -22.29 14.80
N MET A 242 0.73 -21.77 15.71
CA MET A 242 0.99 -21.80 17.15
C MET A 242 0.98 -23.23 17.70
N ILE A 243 -0.02 -24.02 17.36
CA ILE A 243 -0.11 -25.41 17.80
C ILE A 243 1.14 -26.20 17.36
N LEU A 244 1.53 -26.09 16.09
CA LEU A 244 2.72 -26.77 15.56
C LEU A 244 4.00 -26.25 16.22
N SER A 245 4.10 -24.93 16.44
CA SER A 245 5.24 -24.33 17.11
C SER A 245 5.38 -24.85 18.55
N LEU A 246 4.29 -24.94 19.30
CA LEU A 246 4.28 -25.52 20.66
C LEU A 246 4.67 -26.99 20.65
N LEU A 247 4.14 -27.79 19.73
CA LEU A 247 4.45 -29.22 19.62
C LEU A 247 5.92 -29.46 19.32
N ILE A 248 6.49 -28.74 18.37
CA ILE A 248 7.90 -28.87 17.99
C ILE A 248 8.84 -28.41 19.12
N ASN A 249 8.49 -27.33 19.81
CA ASN A 249 9.33 -26.78 20.88
C ASN A 249 9.20 -27.48 22.23
N ARG A 250 8.22 -28.36 22.42
CA ARG A 250 8.01 -29.12 23.66
C ARG A 250 9.27 -29.86 24.09
N LYS A 251 9.59 -29.86 25.40
CA LYS A 251 10.81 -30.50 25.95
C LYS A 251 10.94 -32.00 25.56
N GLY A 252 9.84 -32.72 25.41
CA GLY A 252 9.84 -34.14 24.99
C GLY A 252 9.95 -34.43 23.51
N THR A 253 9.90 -33.43 22.64
CA THR A 253 9.96 -33.63 21.19
C THR A 253 11.39 -33.93 20.75
N ARG A 254 11.58 -35.12 20.15
CA ARG A 254 12.86 -35.54 19.58
C ARG A 254 13.05 -34.94 18.19
N ALA A 255 14.31 -34.73 17.77
CA ALA A 255 14.70 -34.26 16.44
C ALA A 255 14.00 -32.93 16.04
N LYS A 256 13.91 -31.94 16.96
CA LYS A 256 13.29 -30.62 16.72
C LYS A 256 13.82 -29.93 15.47
N GLY A 257 15.13 -30.02 15.21
CA GLY A 257 15.77 -29.46 14.03
C GLY A 257 15.25 -30.07 12.72
N PHE A 258 15.04 -31.40 12.69
CA PHE A 258 14.49 -32.08 11.52
C PHE A 258 13.05 -31.64 11.22
N TRP A 259 12.18 -31.56 12.22
CA TRP A 259 10.81 -31.09 12.02
C TRP A 259 10.76 -29.63 11.53
N ARG A 260 11.58 -28.75 12.11
CA ARG A 260 11.71 -27.37 11.63
C ARG A 260 12.20 -27.33 10.19
N PHE A 261 13.21 -28.14 9.84
CA PHE A 261 13.72 -28.23 8.49
C PHE A 261 12.63 -28.66 7.49
N CYS A 262 11.82 -29.68 7.81
CA CYS A 262 10.73 -30.11 6.93
C CYS A 262 9.71 -28.99 6.65
N PHE A 263 9.36 -28.20 7.65
CA PHE A 263 8.45 -27.06 7.43
C PHE A 263 9.14 -25.90 6.68
N VAL A 264 10.40 -25.60 6.98
CA VAL A 264 11.17 -24.58 6.25
C VAL A 264 11.34 -24.94 4.79
N LEU A 265 11.54 -26.24 4.50
CA LEU A 265 11.70 -26.72 3.12
C LEU A 265 10.46 -26.40 2.26
N SER A 266 9.26 -26.45 2.84
CA SER A 266 8.04 -26.05 2.12
C SER A 266 8.01 -24.55 1.76
N CYS A 267 8.68 -23.71 2.53
CA CYS A 267 8.83 -22.28 2.21
C CYS A 267 9.83 -22.01 1.07
N ALA A 268 10.71 -22.98 0.76
CA ALA A 268 11.66 -22.86 -0.35
C ALA A 268 10.99 -23.04 -1.72
N VAL A 269 9.82 -23.69 -1.76
CA VAL A 269 9.02 -23.81 -2.99
C VAL A 269 8.26 -22.51 -3.22
N PRO A 270 8.43 -21.85 -4.39
CA PRO A 270 7.66 -20.65 -4.69
C PRO A 270 6.15 -20.88 -4.57
N MET A 271 5.45 -20.06 -3.81
CA MET A 271 4.03 -20.22 -3.50
C MET A 271 3.17 -20.36 -4.77
N PHE A 272 3.48 -19.61 -5.83
CA PHE A 272 2.71 -19.68 -7.09
C PHE A 272 2.75 -21.08 -7.73
N VAL A 273 3.87 -21.78 -7.63
CA VAL A 273 4.01 -23.16 -8.14
C VAL A 273 3.07 -24.09 -7.39
N SER A 274 3.11 -24.01 -6.05
CA SER A 274 2.24 -24.83 -5.20
C SER A 274 0.75 -24.58 -5.47
N LEU A 275 0.36 -23.31 -5.65
CA LEU A 275 -1.04 -22.94 -5.93
C LEU A 275 -1.50 -23.44 -7.31
N LEU A 276 -0.68 -23.29 -8.37
CA LEU A 276 -1.02 -23.76 -9.71
C LEU A 276 -1.10 -25.28 -9.78
N ILE A 277 -0.20 -26.00 -9.10
CA ILE A 277 -0.26 -27.46 -9.00
C ILE A 277 -1.55 -27.87 -8.28
N MET A 278 -1.90 -27.25 -7.15
CA MET A 278 -3.12 -27.55 -6.43
C MET A 278 -4.38 -27.24 -7.27
N ARG A 279 -4.37 -26.15 -8.02
CA ARG A 279 -5.44 -25.85 -8.98
C ARG A 279 -5.66 -26.99 -9.95
N THR A 280 -4.59 -27.52 -10.53
CA THR A 280 -4.67 -28.63 -11.50
C THR A 280 -5.09 -29.93 -10.83
N MET A 281 -4.55 -30.24 -9.65
CA MET A 281 -4.88 -31.47 -8.91
C MET A 281 -6.34 -31.53 -8.46
N LEU A 282 -6.95 -30.39 -8.17
CA LEU A 282 -8.35 -30.28 -7.65
C LEU A 282 -9.39 -30.07 -8.76
N GLN A 283 -9.00 -30.08 -10.04
CA GLN A 283 -9.98 -30.05 -11.15
C GLN A 283 -10.88 -31.29 -11.13
N PRO A 284 -12.06 -31.26 -11.79
CA PRO A 284 -12.96 -32.42 -11.88
C PRO A 284 -12.27 -33.71 -12.37
N GLU A 285 -11.36 -33.60 -13.34
CA GLU A 285 -10.53 -34.70 -13.85
C GLU A 285 -9.09 -34.66 -13.29
N GLY A 286 -8.86 -33.91 -12.20
CA GLY A 286 -7.58 -33.79 -11.54
C GLY A 286 -7.23 -35.02 -10.70
N ALA A 287 -5.94 -35.13 -10.36
CA ALA A 287 -5.39 -36.29 -9.65
C ALA A 287 -6.11 -36.65 -8.35
N VAL A 288 -6.60 -35.65 -7.63
CA VAL A 288 -7.35 -35.89 -6.36
C VAL A 288 -8.67 -36.60 -6.63
N ASN A 289 -9.48 -36.12 -7.58
CA ASN A 289 -10.75 -36.75 -7.94
C ASN A 289 -10.54 -38.14 -8.55
N VAL A 290 -9.52 -38.32 -9.39
CA VAL A 290 -9.15 -39.64 -9.96
C VAL A 290 -8.76 -40.62 -8.84
N LEU A 291 -7.95 -40.18 -7.88
CA LEU A 291 -7.58 -41.01 -6.72
C LEU A 291 -8.80 -41.41 -5.89
N LEU A 292 -9.72 -40.48 -5.61
CA LEU A 292 -10.94 -40.75 -4.84
C LEU A 292 -11.87 -41.73 -5.55
N ARG A 293 -12.00 -41.65 -6.88
CA ARG A 293 -12.72 -42.61 -7.73
C ARG A 293 -12.08 -43.99 -7.68
N ASN A 294 -10.76 -44.08 -7.84
CA ASN A 294 -10.02 -45.35 -7.81
C ASN A 294 -10.07 -46.04 -6.44
N LEU A 295 -10.15 -45.25 -5.35
CA LEU A 295 -10.32 -45.78 -3.99
C LEU A 295 -11.80 -46.14 -3.67
N GLY A 296 -12.72 -45.91 -4.58
CA GLY A 296 -14.16 -46.16 -4.39
C GLY A 296 -14.84 -45.21 -3.39
N LEU A 297 -14.20 -44.07 -3.04
CA LEU A 297 -14.74 -43.09 -2.11
C LEU A 297 -15.81 -42.21 -2.74
N ILE A 298 -15.79 -42.07 -4.06
CA ILE A 298 -16.82 -41.39 -4.87
C ILE A 298 -17.16 -42.29 -6.08
N ALA A 299 -18.36 -42.13 -6.63
CA ALA A 299 -18.78 -42.89 -7.81
C ALA A 299 -17.90 -42.55 -9.02
N SER A 300 -17.73 -43.50 -9.94
CA SER A 300 -16.83 -43.36 -11.10
C SER A 300 -17.19 -42.22 -12.06
N ASP A 301 -18.47 -41.80 -12.08
CA ASP A 301 -19.02 -40.71 -12.89
C ASP A 301 -19.06 -39.37 -12.13
N LYS A 302 -18.66 -39.33 -10.85
CA LYS A 302 -18.72 -38.14 -10.01
C LYS A 302 -17.35 -37.55 -9.71
N SER A 303 -17.32 -36.25 -9.48
CA SER A 303 -16.16 -35.51 -8.97
C SER A 303 -16.59 -34.60 -7.82
N LEU A 304 -15.70 -34.38 -6.85
CA LEU A 304 -15.91 -33.37 -5.82
C LEU A 304 -15.79 -31.97 -6.45
N PRO A 305 -16.74 -31.07 -6.20
CA PRO A 305 -16.84 -29.79 -6.89
C PRO A 305 -15.97 -28.72 -6.24
N PHE A 306 -14.65 -28.97 -6.11
CA PHE A 306 -13.73 -28.09 -5.40
C PHE A 306 -13.75 -26.62 -5.83
N PHE A 307 -13.99 -26.34 -7.14
CA PHE A 307 -14.07 -24.98 -7.67
C PHE A 307 -15.35 -24.71 -8.47
N THR A 308 -16.26 -25.67 -8.55
CA THR A 308 -17.50 -25.55 -9.33
C THR A 308 -18.73 -25.26 -8.46
N ASP A 309 -18.66 -25.53 -7.16
CA ASP A 309 -19.69 -25.15 -6.18
C ASP A 309 -19.16 -23.99 -5.29
N PRO A 310 -19.98 -22.96 -5.02
CA PRO A 310 -19.56 -21.80 -4.24
C PRO A 310 -19.06 -22.11 -2.84
N THR A 311 -19.71 -23.03 -2.13
CA THR A 311 -19.36 -23.39 -0.74
C THR A 311 -18.07 -24.20 -0.72
N TRP A 312 -17.99 -25.22 -1.59
CA TRP A 312 -16.78 -26.01 -1.74
C TRP A 312 -15.58 -25.16 -2.13
N ALA A 313 -15.73 -24.24 -3.08
CA ALA A 313 -14.67 -23.37 -3.52
C ALA A 313 -14.13 -22.47 -2.40
N ARG A 314 -15.03 -21.89 -1.61
CA ARG A 314 -14.66 -21.09 -0.43
C ARG A 314 -13.92 -21.89 0.63
N VAL A 315 -14.39 -23.07 0.93
CA VAL A 315 -13.71 -23.98 1.89
C VAL A 315 -12.36 -24.44 1.34
N THR A 316 -12.31 -24.82 0.07
CA THR A 316 -11.07 -25.27 -0.59
C THR A 316 -9.99 -24.19 -0.55
N VAL A 317 -10.31 -22.96 -0.93
CA VAL A 317 -9.29 -21.89 -0.91
C VAL A 317 -8.78 -21.61 0.50
N ILE A 318 -9.64 -21.69 1.54
CA ILE A 318 -9.23 -21.55 2.95
C ILE A 318 -8.29 -22.69 3.35
N ILE A 319 -8.62 -23.95 3.06
CA ILE A 319 -7.80 -25.11 3.41
C ILE A 319 -6.42 -25.04 2.74
N ILE A 320 -6.37 -24.73 1.45
CA ILE A 320 -5.11 -24.60 0.73
C ILE A 320 -4.29 -23.42 1.27
N ASN A 321 -4.93 -22.30 1.63
CA ASN A 321 -4.23 -21.19 2.26
C ASN A 321 -3.63 -21.58 3.62
N ILE A 322 -4.30 -22.40 4.42
CA ILE A 322 -3.75 -22.94 5.68
C ILE A 322 -2.51 -23.78 5.37
N TRP A 323 -2.60 -24.67 4.39
CA TRP A 323 -1.49 -25.54 4.02
C TRP A 323 -0.25 -24.75 3.59
N VAL A 324 -0.39 -23.69 2.77
CA VAL A 324 0.75 -22.86 2.34
C VAL A 324 1.22 -21.87 3.40
N GLY A 325 0.31 -21.36 4.25
CA GLY A 325 0.58 -20.28 5.18
C GLY A 325 1.14 -20.72 6.54
N VAL A 326 0.74 -21.91 7.01
CA VAL A 326 1.16 -22.42 8.32
C VAL A 326 2.67 -22.50 8.51
N PRO A 327 3.50 -22.98 7.51
CA PRO A 327 4.94 -23.03 7.68
C PRO A 327 5.59 -21.66 7.97
N TYR A 328 5.13 -20.58 7.33
CA TYR A 328 5.61 -19.22 7.58
C TYR A 328 5.26 -18.74 8.99
N THR A 329 4.01 -18.97 9.39
CA THR A 329 3.52 -18.60 10.72
C THR A 329 4.23 -19.40 11.82
N LEU A 330 4.46 -20.68 11.60
CA LEU A 330 5.24 -21.55 12.49
C LEU A 330 6.62 -20.97 12.80
N LEU A 331 7.35 -20.53 11.77
CA LEU A 331 8.71 -19.97 11.93
C LEU A 331 8.68 -18.72 12.78
N GLN A 332 7.77 -17.79 12.48
CA GLN A 332 7.64 -16.53 13.22
C GLN A 332 7.26 -16.78 14.68
N LEU A 333 6.24 -17.62 14.93
CA LEU A 333 5.78 -17.93 16.28
C LEU A 333 6.81 -18.74 17.09
N THR A 334 7.63 -19.56 16.42
CA THR A 334 8.74 -20.26 17.08
C THR A 334 9.74 -19.26 17.67
N GLY A 335 10.09 -18.20 16.93
CA GLY A 335 10.97 -17.15 17.43
C GLY A 335 10.41 -16.43 18.66
N VAL A 336 9.12 -16.10 18.62
CA VAL A 336 8.45 -15.45 19.76
C VAL A 336 8.37 -16.36 20.99
N LEU A 337 8.03 -17.65 20.78
CA LEU A 337 7.98 -18.64 21.87
C LEU A 337 9.32 -18.81 22.58
N GLN A 338 10.43 -18.77 21.85
CA GLN A 338 11.78 -18.92 22.43
C GLN A 338 12.22 -17.71 23.25
N ASN A 339 11.57 -16.57 23.10
CA ASN A 339 11.85 -15.35 23.86
C ASN A 339 11.04 -15.25 25.17
N ILE A 340 10.12 -16.19 25.43
CA ILE A 340 9.42 -16.24 26.72
C ILE A 340 10.41 -16.70 27.81
N PRO A 341 10.62 -15.91 28.88
CA PRO A 341 11.54 -16.30 29.96
C PRO A 341 11.19 -17.66 30.57
N GLU A 342 12.18 -18.53 30.73
CA GLU A 342 11.97 -19.88 31.26
C GLU A 342 11.51 -19.85 32.73
N ASP A 343 11.94 -18.82 33.46
CA ASP A 343 11.58 -18.59 34.86
C ASP A 343 10.04 -18.55 35.07
N LEU A 344 9.28 -18.02 34.11
CA LEU A 344 7.80 -18.00 34.17
C LEU A 344 7.23 -19.42 34.14
N TYR A 345 7.84 -20.29 33.36
CA TYR A 345 7.40 -21.69 33.29
C TYR A 345 7.84 -22.51 34.51
N GLU A 346 8.96 -22.14 35.15
CA GLU A 346 9.44 -22.75 36.40
C GLU A 346 8.58 -22.35 37.58
N ALA A 347 8.29 -21.06 37.71
CA ALA A 347 7.37 -20.56 38.72
C ALA A 347 5.98 -21.24 38.62
N ALA A 348 5.43 -21.31 37.41
CA ALA A 348 4.16 -21.99 37.18
C ALA A 348 4.16 -23.48 37.60
N ARG A 349 5.30 -24.17 37.40
CA ARG A 349 5.46 -25.58 37.88
C ARG A 349 5.50 -25.69 39.39
N VAL A 350 6.20 -24.77 40.05
CA VAL A 350 6.25 -24.70 41.52
C VAL A 350 4.84 -24.45 42.10
N ASP A 351 4.07 -23.57 41.43
CA ASP A 351 2.68 -23.27 41.80
C ASP A 351 1.68 -24.40 41.44
N GLY A 352 2.15 -25.51 40.87
CA GLY A 352 1.32 -26.68 40.51
C GLY A 352 0.43 -26.44 39.28
N ALA A 353 0.73 -25.49 38.42
CA ALA A 353 -0.04 -25.22 37.22
C ALA A 353 0.04 -26.37 36.20
N ASN A 354 -1.11 -26.81 35.70
CA ASN A 354 -1.16 -27.77 34.61
C ASN A 354 -0.84 -27.14 33.25
N ALA A 355 -0.66 -27.97 32.20
CA ALA A 355 -0.27 -27.50 30.86
C ALA A 355 -1.28 -26.49 30.23
N ILE A 356 -2.58 -26.68 30.50
CA ILE A 356 -3.62 -25.78 29.98
C ILE A 356 -3.56 -24.44 30.72
N GLN A 357 -3.39 -24.45 32.03
CA GLN A 357 -3.22 -23.23 32.83
C GLN A 357 -1.96 -22.45 32.42
N THR A 358 -0.83 -23.14 32.23
CA THR A 358 0.42 -22.54 31.74
C THR A 358 0.22 -21.93 30.36
N PHE A 359 -0.43 -22.62 29.43
CA PHE A 359 -0.72 -22.10 28.11
C PHE A 359 -1.64 -20.88 28.18
N THR A 360 -2.77 -20.95 28.87
CA THR A 360 -3.78 -19.88 28.86
C THR A 360 -3.38 -18.64 29.65
N LYS A 361 -2.57 -18.80 30.73
CA LYS A 361 -2.21 -17.72 31.64
C LYS A 361 -0.82 -17.11 31.34
N ILE A 362 0.08 -17.86 30.72
CA ILE A 362 1.45 -17.39 30.42
C ILE A 362 1.69 -17.33 28.92
N THR A 363 1.64 -18.47 28.23
CA THR A 363 2.06 -18.54 26.82
C THR A 363 1.17 -17.71 25.90
N LEU A 364 -0.15 -17.96 25.93
CA LEU A 364 -1.09 -17.30 25.03
C LEU A 364 -1.15 -15.77 25.22
N PRO A 365 -1.25 -15.23 26.44
CA PRO A 365 -1.24 -13.78 26.64
C PRO A 365 0.05 -13.11 26.17
N TYR A 366 1.20 -13.73 26.46
CA TYR A 366 2.49 -13.22 26.00
C TYR A 366 2.59 -13.23 24.46
N MET A 367 2.22 -14.36 23.84
CA MET A 367 2.21 -14.50 22.38
C MET A 367 1.32 -13.45 21.73
N LEU A 368 0.07 -13.30 22.21
CA LEU A 368 -0.86 -12.31 21.68
C LEU A 368 -0.35 -10.88 21.85
N TYR A 369 0.25 -10.56 23.01
CA TYR A 369 0.83 -9.25 23.24
C TYR A 369 1.91 -8.90 22.22
N VAL A 370 2.87 -9.79 22.01
CA VAL A 370 4.00 -9.57 21.10
C VAL A 370 3.56 -9.63 19.63
N THR A 371 2.61 -10.50 19.29
CA THR A 371 2.21 -10.73 17.88
C THR A 371 1.00 -9.91 17.43
N THR A 372 0.38 -9.10 18.28
CA THR A 372 -0.76 -8.25 17.87
C THR A 372 -0.44 -7.37 16.64
N PRO A 373 0.70 -6.66 16.56
CA PRO A 373 1.04 -5.89 15.36
C PRO A 373 1.15 -6.77 14.11
N TYR A 374 1.76 -7.95 14.24
CA TYR A 374 1.86 -8.93 13.16
C TYR A 374 0.48 -9.40 12.69
N LEU A 375 -0.44 -9.70 13.61
CA LEU A 375 -1.80 -10.13 13.27
C LEU A 375 -2.56 -9.03 12.49
N ILE A 376 -2.43 -7.77 12.88
CA ILE A 376 -3.04 -6.63 12.19
C ILE A 376 -2.50 -6.52 10.74
N VAL A 377 -1.18 -6.59 10.58
CA VAL A 377 -0.53 -6.54 9.26
C VAL A 377 -0.95 -7.73 8.40
N THR A 378 -0.97 -8.94 8.98
CA THR A 378 -1.35 -10.17 8.26
C THR A 378 -2.83 -10.14 7.84
N PHE A 379 -3.72 -9.65 8.69
CA PHE A 379 -5.14 -9.47 8.34
C PHE A 379 -5.31 -8.49 7.16
N THR A 380 -4.61 -7.36 7.21
CA THR A 380 -4.60 -6.37 6.13
C THR A 380 -4.06 -6.96 4.81
N ASN A 381 -2.98 -7.73 4.90
CA ASN A 381 -2.40 -8.42 3.74
C ASN A 381 -3.35 -9.48 3.16
N ASN A 382 -4.12 -10.17 4.01
CA ASN A 382 -5.09 -11.15 3.55
C ASN A 382 -6.32 -10.52 2.87
N ILE A 383 -6.72 -9.31 3.23
CA ILE A 383 -7.74 -8.56 2.47
C ILE A 383 -7.24 -8.26 1.04
N ASN A 384 -5.95 -7.97 0.89
CA ASN A 384 -5.31 -7.71 -0.39
C ASN A 384 -4.59 -8.94 -0.98
N ASN A 385 -4.98 -10.16 -0.59
CA ASN A 385 -4.33 -11.38 -1.05
C ASN A 385 -4.77 -11.74 -2.47
N PHE A 386 -4.08 -11.18 -3.45
CA PHE A 386 -4.32 -11.45 -4.85
C PHE A 386 -3.93 -12.88 -5.23
N ASN A 387 -2.74 -13.32 -4.81
CA ASN A 387 -2.09 -14.51 -5.34
C ASN A 387 -2.86 -15.80 -5.07
N VAL A 388 -3.32 -16.02 -3.83
CA VAL A 388 -3.98 -17.29 -3.46
C VAL A 388 -5.25 -17.46 -4.28
N ILE A 389 -6.09 -16.43 -4.36
CA ILE A 389 -7.37 -16.53 -5.07
C ILE A 389 -7.16 -16.58 -6.59
N TYR A 390 -6.35 -15.68 -7.14
CA TYR A 390 -6.16 -15.60 -8.59
C TYR A 390 -5.51 -16.86 -9.17
N LEU A 391 -4.47 -17.38 -8.52
CA LEU A 391 -3.73 -18.55 -9.01
C LEU A 391 -4.44 -19.87 -8.72
N LEU A 392 -5.18 -19.96 -7.61
CA LEU A 392 -5.82 -21.21 -7.21
C LEU A 392 -7.20 -21.39 -7.82
N SER A 393 -8.13 -20.45 -7.62
CA SER A 393 -9.51 -20.53 -8.11
C SER A 393 -9.80 -19.67 -9.33
N GLY A 394 -9.00 -18.60 -9.55
CA GLY A 394 -9.32 -17.57 -10.53
C GLY A 394 -10.57 -16.75 -10.18
N GLY A 395 -11.05 -16.86 -8.93
CA GLY A 395 -12.29 -16.25 -8.47
C GLY A 395 -13.52 -17.13 -8.64
N ASP A 396 -13.41 -18.28 -9.30
CA ASP A 396 -14.53 -19.19 -9.60
C ASP A 396 -15.19 -19.75 -8.32
N PRO A 397 -16.46 -20.22 -8.42
CA PRO A 397 -17.31 -20.25 -9.62
C PRO A 397 -18.01 -18.91 -9.88
N VAL A 398 -18.24 -18.59 -11.14
CA VAL A 398 -19.14 -17.52 -11.56
C VAL A 398 -20.56 -18.10 -11.64
N THR A 399 -21.42 -17.67 -10.73
CA THR A 399 -22.82 -18.17 -10.66
C THR A 399 -23.83 -17.25 -11.34
N ASP A 400 -23.41 -16.00 -11.60
CA ASP A 400 -24.23 -15.00 -12.27
C ASP A 400 -23.41 -14.33 -13.36
N LEU A 401 -23.80 -14.50 -14.61
CA LEU A 401 -23.13 -13.93 -15.78
C LEU A 401 -23.22 -12.40 -15.84
N SER A 402 -24.18 -11.79 -15.15
CA SER A 402 -24.29 -10.34 -15.03
C SER A 402 -23.27 -9.78 -14.02
N SER A 403 -22.86 -10.59 -13.06
CA SER A 403 -21.82 -10.25 -12.10
C SER A 403 -20.45 -10.37 -12.75
N THR A 404 -19.62 -9.37 -12.57
CA THR A 404 -18.22 -9.36 -13.02
C THR A 404 -17.28 -10.05 -12.04
N ALA A 405 -17.79 -10.54 -10.90
CA ALA A 405 -17.05 -11.25 -9.87
C ALA A 405 -17.53 -12.70 -9.72
N GLY A 406 -16.62 -13.62 -9.47
CA GLY A 406 -16.95 -14.98 -9.02
C GLY A 406 -17.10 -15.05 -7.50
N LYS A 407 -17.52 -16.22 -7.00
CA LYS A 407 -17.88 -16.42 -5.59
C LYS A 407 -16.69 -16.51 -4.63
N THR A 408 -15.48 -16.71 -5.14
CA THR A 408 -14.23 -16.66 -4.37
C THR A 408 -13.42 -15.40 -4.61
N ASP A 409 -13.86 -14.49 -5.50
CA ASP A 409 -13.17 -13.22 -5.72
C ASP A 409 -13.13 -12.38 -4.44
N LEU A 410 -11.97 -11.80 -4.18
CA LEU A 410 -11.79 -10.75 -3.19
C LEU A 410 -11.88 -9.38 -3.87
N LEU A 411 -11.98 -8.31 -3.10
CA LEU A 411 -12.00 -6.95 -3.67
C LEU A 411 -10.81 -6.71 -4.61
N VAL A 412 -9.61 -7.17 -4.25
CA VAL A 412 -8.39 -7.00 -5.07
C VAL A 412 -8.42 -7.81 -6.37
N THR A 413 -8.92 -9.04 -6.37
CA THR A 413 -9.01 -9.86 -7.59
C THR A 413 -10.14 -9.38 -8.50
N TRP A 414 -11.24 -8.94 -7.92
CA TRP A 414 -12.34 -8.34 -8.69
C TRP A 414 -11.92 -6.99 -9.30
N LEU A 415 -11.22 -6.13 -8.53
CA LEU A 415 -10.63 -4.90 -9.05
C LEU A 415 -9.73 -5.16 -10.26
N TYR A 416 -8.89 -6.19 -10.18
CA TYR A 416 -8.04 -6.60 -11.30
C TYR A 416 -8.85 -6.98 -12.53
N LYS A 417 -9.89 -7.82 -12.40
CA LYS A 417 -10.78 -8.20 -13.50
C LYS A 417 -11.50 -6.98 -14.10
N LEU A 418 -11.97 -6.07 -13.26
CA LEU A 418 -12.61 -4.83 -13.73
C LEU A 418 -11.66 -3.95 -14.52
N THR A 419 -10.41 -3.80 -14.06
CA THR A 419 -9.46 -2.91 -14.72
C THR A 419 -8.78 -3.53 -15.93
N ILE A 420 -8.36 -4.79 -15.87
CA ILE A 420 -7.61 -5.44 -16.96
C ILE A 420 -8.55 -6.07 -18.00
N ASP A 421 -9.54 -6.85 -17.55
CA ASP A 421 -10.39 -7.59 -18.48
C ASP A 421 -11.53 -6.72 -19.04
N LYS A 422 -12.12 -5.85 -18.20
CA LYS A 422 -13.28 -5.03 -18.55
C LYS A 422 -12.94 -3.58 -18.90
N GLN A 423 -11.77 -3.10 -18.51
CA GLN A 423 -11.33 -1.71 -18.69
C GLN A 423 -12.27 -0.68 -18.01
N TYR A 424 -12.83 -1.03 -16.83
CA TYR A 424 -13.66 -0.15 -16.00
C TYR A 424 -12.77 0.53 -14.95
N TYR A 425 -11.87 1.41 -15.40
CA TYR A 425 -10.83 1.99 -14.56
C TYR A 425 -11.39 2.89 -13.47
N ASN A 426 -12.44 3.64 -13.76
CA ASN A 426 -13.14 4.50 -12.80
C ASN A 426 -13.70 3.70 -11.61
N ILE A 427 -14.42 2.62 -11.88
CA ILE A 427 -14.99 1.75 -10.84
C ILE A 427 -13.87 1.03 -10.07
N GLY A 428 -12.84 0.53 -10.78
CA GLY A 428 -11.67 -0.05 -10.14
C GLY A 428 -10.99 0.92 -9.16
N ALA A 429 -10.84 2.18 -9.55
CA ALA A 429 -10.28 3.22 -8.68
C ALA A 429 -11.14 3.47 -7.43
N VAL A 430 -12.48 3.50 -7.58
CA VAL A 430 -13.41 3.63 -6.43
C VAL A 430 -13.27 2.45 -5.47
N ILE A 431 -13.24 1.21 -5.98
CA ILE A 431 -13.05 0.01 -5.16
C ILE A 431 -11.72 0.08 -4.40
N GLY A 432 -10.64 0.52 -5.08
CA GLY A 432 -9.33 0.71 -4.45
C GLY A 432 -9.37 1.71 -3.29
N ILE A 433 -10.01 2.87 -3.47
CA ILE A 433 -10.21 3.89 -2.44
C ILE A 433 -11.05 3.32 -1.28
N MET A 434 -12.17 2.66 -1.59
CA MET A 434 -13.05 2.09 -0.57
C MET A 434 -12.35 1.01 0.25
N THR A 435 -11.59 0.14 -0.41
CA THR A 435 -10.77 -0.89 0.26
C THR A 435 -9.77 -0.25 1.21
N PHE A 436 -9.05 0.80 0.75
CA PHE A 436 -8.11 1.54 1.60
C PHE A 436 -8.80 2.17 2.82
N VAL A 437 -9.95 2.84 2.63
CA VAL A 437 -10.68 3.50 3.73
C VAL A 437 -11.14 2.47 4.77
N ILE A 438 -11.71 1.35 4.32
CA ILE A 438 -12.17 0.28 5.22
C ILE A 438 -10.99 -0.30 6.02
N LEU A 439 -9.87 -0.57 5.34
CA LEU A 439 -8.65 -1.08 5.98
C LEU A 439 -8.06 -0.08 6.96
N ALA A 440 -7.96 1.19 6.58
CA ALA A 440 -7.40 2.24 7.44
C ALA A 440 -8.22 2.40 8.73
N ILE A 441 -9.55 2.42 8.61
CA ILE A 441 -10.46 2.50 9.77
C ILE A 441 -10.30 1.27 10.67
N GLY A 442 -10.33 0.06 10.09
CA GLY A 442 -10.19 -1.19 10.83
C GLY A 442 -8.84 -1.31 11.53
N ALA A 443 -7.75 -1.00 10.83
CA ALA A 443 -6.40 -1.03 11.38
C ALA A 443 -6.21 -0.01 12.51
N LEU A 444 -6.65 1.24 12.31
CA LEU A 444 -6.57 2.29 13.32
C LEU A 444 -7.39 1.95 14.57
N PHE A 445 -8.60 1.41 14.39
CA PHE A 445 -9.44 0.99 15.51
C PHE A 445 -8.78 -0.13 16.30
N THR A 446 -8.27 -1.16 15.63
CA THR A 446 -7.62 -2.31 16.25
C THR A 446 -6.32 -1.90 16.94
N TYR A 447 -5.49 -1.11 16.28
CA TYR A 447 -4.20 -0.64 16.83
C TYR A 447 -4.39 0.21 18.09
N ARG A 448 -5.30 1.19 18.06
CA ARG A 448 -5.58 2.07 19.23
C ARG A 448 -6.13 1.30 20.44
N ASN A 449 -6.82 0.18 20.22
CA ASN A 449 -7.35 -0.65 21.29
C ASN A 449 -6.35 -1.73 21.77
N SER A 450 -5.22 -1.90 21.09
CA SER A 450 -4.20 -2.87 21.48
C SER A 450 -3.48 -2.44 22.75
N LYS A 451 -3.05 -3.43 23.58
CA LYS A 451 -2.24 -3.17 24.78
C LYS A 451 -0.88 -2.58 24.42
N SER A 452 -0.28 -3.04 23.32
CA SER A 452 1.00 -2.51 22.82
C SER A 452 0.98 -0.99 22.63
N TYR A 453 -0.10 -0.44 22.02
CA TYR A 453 -0.24 1.02 21.86
C TYR A 453 -0.40 1.76 23.19
N LYS A 454 -1.12 1.16 24.14
CA LYS A 454 -1.38 1.80 25.45
C LYS A 454 -0.12 1.88 26.31
N GLU A 455 0.78 0.91 26.18
CA GLU A 455 2.03 0.85 26.94
C GLU A 455 3.14 1.70 26.32
N GLU A 456 3.24 1.77 24.97
CA GLU A 456 4.15 2.71 24.27
C GLU A 456 3.80 4.19 24.50
N GLY A 457 2.55 4.52 24.79
CA GLY A 457 2.09 5.89 25.12
C GLY A 457 2.36 6.33 26.56
N GLY A 458 2.93 5.47 27.38
CA GLY A 458 3.23 5.69 28.79
C GLY A 458 4.70 6.05 29.11
N PHE A 459 5.56 6.20 28.08
CA PHE A 459 6.93 6.70 28.23
C PHE A 459 7.02 8.18 27.85
#